data_38b7f7d2fd1cd68a1826cd29a956430b
#
_entry.id   38b7f7d2fd1cd68a1826cd29a956430b
#
_cell.length_a   1.000
_cell.length_b   1.000
_cell.length_c   1.000
_cell.angle_alpha   90.00
_cell.angle_beta   90.00
_cell.angle_gamma   90.00
#
_symmetry.space_group_name_H-M   'P 1'
#
loop_
_entity.id
_entity.type
_entity.pdbx_description
1 polymer ?
#
loop_
_entity_poly.entity_id
_entity_poly.type
_entity_poly.pdbx_seq_one_letter_code
_entity_poly.pdbx_strand_id
1 'polypeptide(L)'
;KIGNSERLTIFGGVNVIESKELIFEVAEAFIKNSSKLKFNFVFKASFDKANRSSLDSYRGPGLEDGLKILSELKQKYNLPILTDIHEPHQAKPVSEVCDIIQIPAFLCRQTDLVVEAAKTGKIINLKKPQFMSAKEIFHVVKKCESVGNKNIILCERGNIFGYNNLVVDILNFQIMKESTKPVFFDVTHSLQQPGTLEKSTGGRGEYVLELAKAGISQGIAGLFLETHPDPSKALCDGPCAVSYTHLTLPTTPYV
;
A
#
# COMPACT_ATOMS: atom_id res chain seq x y z
N LYS A 1 -16.85 -3.10 -4.76
CA LYS A 1 -16.19 -4.29 -5.34
C LYS A 1 -14.83 -3.88 -5.87
N ILE A 2 -13.81 -4.72 -5.64
CA ILE A 2 -12.44 -4.52 -6.14
C ILE A 2 -12.13 -5.62 -7.15
N GLY A 3 -11.65 -5.26 -8.34
CA GLY A 3 -11.34 -6.22 -9.40
C GLY A 3 -10.70 -5.58 -10.62
N ASN A 4 -10.00 -6.38 -11.45
CA ASN A 4 -9.25 -5.89 -12.60
C ASN A 4 -10.15 -5.34 -13.74
N SER A 5 -11.47 -5.64 -13.69
CA SER A 5 -12.47 -5.13 -14.65
C SER A 5 -13.48 -4.18 -13.98
N GLU A 6 -13.22 -3.79 -12.73
CA GLU A 6 -14.08 -2.89 -11.98
C GLU A 6 -13.53 -1.45 -12.03
N ARG A 7 -14.29 -0.51 -11.46
CA ARG A 7 -13.82 0.87 -11.29
C ARG A 7 -12.50 0.89 -10.52
N LEU A 8 -11.54 1.70 -11.00
CA LEU A 8 -10.23 1.86 -10.36
C LEU A 8 -10.39 2.14 -8.86
N THR A 9 -9.61 1.43 -8.06
CA THR A 9 -9.56 1.63 -6.61
C THR A 9 -8.21 2.24 -6.22
N ILE A 10 -8.23 3.29 -5.41
CA ILE A 10 -7.01 3.89 -4.86
C ILE A 10 -6.88 3.48 -3.39
N PHE A 11 -5.79 2.79 -3.05
CA PHE A 11 -5.31 2.68 -1.68
C PHE A 11 -4.43 3.89 -1.42
N GLY A 12 -4.97 4.88 -0.75
CA GLY A 12 -4.32 6.17 -0.58
C GLY A 12 -4.31 6.62 0.88
N GLY A 13 -3.33 7.40 1.25
CA GLY A 13 -3.21 7.91 2.61
C GLY A 13 -1.79 8.26 2.95
N VAL A 14 -1.40 8.11 4.22
CA VAL A 14 -0.07 8.45 4.69
C VAL A 14 0.82 7.21 4.79
N ASN A 15 2.12 7.41 4.76
CA ASN A 15 3.10 6.35 4.98
C ASN A 15 2.96 5.78 6.40
N VAL A 16 3.03 6.66 7.41
CA VAL A 16 2.89 6.35 8.83
C VAL A 16 1.99 7.38 9.50
N ILE A 17 1.29 7.01 10.55
CA ILE A 17 0.51 7.94 11.38
C ILE A 17 1.49 8.84 12.14
N GLU A 18 1.59 10.10 11.73
CA GLU A 18 2.42 11.11 12.38
C GLU A 18 1.61 11.90 13.42
N SER A 19 0.39 12.27 13.08
CA SER A 19 -0.59 12.85 13.99
C SER A 19 -2.01 12.54 13.53
N LYS A 20 -2.98 12.70 14.44
CA LYS A 20 -4.40 12.54 14.12
C LYS A 20 -4.85 13.59 13.10
N GLU A 21 -4.45 14.83 13.29
CA GLU A 21 -4.80 15.97 12.43
C GLU A 21 -4.35 15.72 11.00
N LEU A 22 -3.10 15.27 10.81
CA LEU A 22 -2.54 15.00 9.50
C LEU A 22 -3.32 13.92 8.74
N ILE A 23 -3.65 12.81 9.39
CA ILE A 23 -4.37 11.73 8.69
C ILE A 23 -5.80 12.12 8.34
N PHE A 24 -6.46 12.96 9.16
CA PHE A 24 -7.78 13.48 8.86
C PHE A 24 -7.74 14.45 7.67
N GLU A 25 -6.77 15.35 7.63
CA GLU A 25 -6.53 16.25 6.48
C GLU A 25 -6.32 15.47 5.19
N VAL A 26 -5.42 14.46 5.22
CA VAL A 26 -5.14 13.62 4.04
C VAL A 26 -6.38 12.84 3.61
N ALA A 27 -7.15 12.29 4.55
CA ALA A 27 -8.38 11.58 4.23
C ALA A 27 -9.41 12.48 3.54
N GLU A 28 -9.61 13.71 4.04
CA GLU A 28 -10.52 14.70 3.44
C GLU A 28 -10.10 15.06 2.00
N ALA A 29 -8.80 15.23 1.75
CA ALA A 29 -8.28 15.48 0.41
C ALA A 29 -8.59 14.32 -0.56
N PHE A 30 -8.41 13.07 -0.12
CA PHE A 30 -8.75 11.90 -0.93
C PHE A 30 -10.27 11.75 -1.15
N ILE A 31 -11.10 11.96 -0.14
CA ILE A 31 -12.57 11.92 -0.25
C ILE A 31 -13.05 12.92 -1.30
N LYS A 32 -12.57 14.16 -1.22
CA LYS A 32 -12.90 15.22 -2.19
C LYS A 32 -12.53 14.80 -3.62
N ASN A 33 -11.33 14.27 -3.81
CA ASN A 33 -10.85 13.86 -5.13
C ASN A 33 -11.56 12.59 -5.62
N SER A 34 -11.84 11.61 -4.76
CA SER A 34 -12.55 10.39 -5.15
C SER A 34 -13.96 10.67 -5.65
N SER A 35 -14.65 11.61 -5.02
CA SER A 35 -15.98 12.06 -5.45
C SER A 35 -15.94 12.77 -6.81
N LYS A 36 -14.95 13.64 -7.01
CA LYS A 36 -14.77 14.40 -8.25
C LYS A 36 -14.36 13.51 -9.43
N LEU A 37 -13.40 12.61 -9.22
CA LEU A 37 -12.79 11.78 -10.26
C LEU A 37 -13.43 10.39 -10.37
N LYS A 38 -14.40 10.08 -9.50
CA LYS A 38 -15.19 8.84 -9.49
C LYS A 38 -14.36 7.55 -9.40
N PHE A 39 -13.35 7.49 -8.55
CA PHE A 39 -12.64 6.25 -8.20
C PHE A 39 -13.11 5.72 -6.83
N ASN A 40 -12.91 4.43 -6.57
CA ASN A 40 -13.11 3.85 -5.25
C ASN A 40 -11.91 4.19 -4.36
N PHE A 41 -12.17 4.49 -3.10
CA PHE A 41 -11.13 4.92 -2.16
C PHE A 41 -11.10 4.03 -0.91
N VAL A 42 -9.91 3.64 -0.50
CA VAL A 42 -9.61 2.99 0.77
C VAL A 42 -8.48 3.78 1.43
N PHE A 43 -8.71 4.23 2.65
CA PHE A 43 -7.69 4.96 3.39
C PHE A 43 -6.61 4.02 3.92
N LYS A 44 -5.34 4.36 3.69
CA LYS A 44 -4.19 3.60 4.17
C LYS A 44 -3.32 4.43 5.12
N ALA A 45 -2.99 3.85 6.25
CA ALA A 45 -1.90 4.35 7.12
C ALA A 45 -1.28 3.21 7.92
N SER A 46 0.03 3.30 8.21
CA SER A 46 0.71 2.37 9.10
C SER A 46 0.74 2.91 10.52
N PHE A 47 0.44 2.08 11.50
CA PHE A 47 0.60 2.41 12.92
C PHE A 47 2.04 2.24 13.41
N ASP A 48 2.85 1.46 12.69
CA ASP A 48 4.27 1.24 12.96
C ASP A 48 5.04 1.03 11.64
N LYS A 49 6.28 1.46 11.61
CA LYS A 49 7.27 1.17 10.57
C LYS A 49 8.40 0.32 11.17
N ALA A 50 8.14 -0.98 11.31
CA ALA A 50 9.04 -1.93 11.97
C ALA A 50 10.37 -2.17 11.24
N ASN A 51 10.49 -1.75 9.97
CA ASN A 51 11.63 -2.02 9.09
C ASN A 51 12.49 -0.78 8.78
N ARG A 52 12.52 0.21 9.68
CA ARG A 52 13.36 1.41 9.49
C ARG A 52 14.85 1.07 9.48
N SER A 53 15.62 1.81 8.66
CA SER A 53 17.06 1.63 8.54
C SER A 53 17.83 2.11 9.79
N SER A 54 17.31 3.10 10.54
CA SER A 54 17.92 3.62 11.76
C SER A 54 17.00 3.39 12.95
N LEU A 55 17.59 3.06 14.10
CA LEU A 55 16.87 2.89 15.38
C LEU A 55 16.19 4.18 15.84
N ASP A 56 16.78 5.33 15.54
CA ASP A 56 16.27 6.64 15.93
C ASP A 56 15.18 7.18 15.02
N SER A 57 14.84 6.45 13.93
CA SER A 57 13.81 6.88 12.99
C SER A 57 12.43 6.79 13.61
N TYR A 58 11.57 7.76 13.29
CA TYR A 58 10.17 7.73 13.70
C TYR A 58 9.47 6.47 13.18
N ARG A 59 8.77 5.77 14.04
CA ARG A 59 8.10 4.50 13.71
C ARG A 59 6.59 4.59 13.66
N GLY A 60 5.98 5.55 14.33
CA GLY A 60 4.54 5.67 14.47
C GLY A 60 4.08 5.60 15.93
N PRO A 61 2.75 5.72 16.19
CA PRO A 61 2.17 5.71 17.53
C PRO A 61 2.12 4.30 18.18
N GLY A 62 2.39 3.25 17.42
CA GLY A 62 2.18 1.87 17.87
C GLY A 62 0.77 1.35 17.64
N LEU A 63 0.56 0.06 17.98
CA LEU A 63 -0.66 -0.67 17.64
C LEU A 63 -1.92 -0.06 18.26
N GLU A 64 -1.92 0.14 19.58
CA GLU A 64 -3.13 0.53 20.33
C GLU A 64 -3.61 1.93 19.92
N ASP A 65 -2.73 2.93 19.99
CA ASP A 65 -3.07 4.31 19.63
C ASP A 65 -3.35 4.44 18.13
N GLY A 66 -2.59 3.73 17.31
CA GLY A 66 -2.82 3.72 15.86
C GLY A 66 -4.20 3.18 15.50
N LEU A 67 -4.62 2.06 16.08
CA LEU A 67 -5.95 1.49 15.85
C LEU A 67 -7.07 2.39 16.36
N LYS A 68 -6.88 3.06 17.50
CA LYS A 68 -7.83 4.04 18.01
C LYS A 68 -8.05 5.19 17.02
N ILE A 69 -6.96 5.78 16.52
CA ILE A 69 -7.02 6.86 15.53
C ILE A 69 -7.70 6.39 14.23
N LEU A 70 -7.34 5.19 13.73
CA LEU A 70 -7.95 4.62 12.51
C LEU A 70 -9.44 4.31 12.71
N SER A 71 -9.84 3.85 13.89
CA SER A 71 -11.26 3.63 14.23
C SER A 71 -12.06 4.94 14.22
N GLU A 72 -11.52 6.00 14.81
CA GLU A 72 -12.15 7.32 14.80
C GLU A 72 -12.29 7.87 13.37
N LEU A 73 -11.27 7.73 12.54
CA LEU A 73 -11.32 8.12 11.12
C LEU A 73 -12.41 7.34 10.37
N LYS A 74 -12.43 6.02 10.56
CA LYS A 74 -13.43 5.13 9.93
C LYS A 74 -14.85 5.53 10.31
N GLN A 75 -15.10 5.80 11.59
CA GLN A 75 -16.43 6.21 12.08
C GLN A 75 -16.85 7.58 11.52
N LYS A 76 -15.92 8.55 11.50
CA LYS A 76 -16.24 9.91 11.03
C LYS A 76 -16.62 9.95 9.54
N TYR A 77 -15.90 9.21 8.70
CA TYR A 77 -16.07 9.33 7.24
C TYR A 77 -16.68 8.10 6.58
N ASN A 78 -16.99 7.06 7.35
CA ASN A 78 -17.48 5.76 6.84
C ASN A 78 -16.58 5.20 5.72
N LEU A 79 -15.25 5.26 5.92
CA LEU A 79 -14.26 4.82 4.96
C LEU A 79 -13.78 3.40 5.26
N PRO A 80 -13.55 2.56 4.23
CA PRO A 80 -12.77 1.35 4.42
C PRO A 80 -11.30 1.70 4.71
N ILE A 81 -10.72 0.95 5.65
CA ILE A 81 -9.36 1.18 6.18
C ILE A 81 -8.45 0.03 5.83
N LEU A 82 -7.23 0.36 5.42
CA LEU A 82 -6.11 -0.55 5.21
C LEU A 82 -4.96 -0.17 6.13
N THR A 83 -4.41 -1.15 6.86
CA THR A 83 -3.13 -1.01 7.58
C THR A 83 -2.27 -2.26 7.41
N ASP A 84 -0.98 -2.14 7.64
CA ASP A 84 -0.04 -3.26 7.61
C ASP A 84 0.22 -3.81 9.01
N ILE A 85 0.56 -5.11 9.07
CA ILE A 85 0.96 -5.82 10.29
C ILE A 85 2.37 -6.39 10.14
N HIS A 86 3.07 -6.56 11.26
CA HIS A 86 4.47 -7.00 11.29
C HIS A 86 4.66 -8.29 12.09
N GLU A 87 3.75 -8.57 13.03
CA GLU A 87 3.76 -9.74 13.90
C GLU A 87 2.40 -10.46 13.88
N PRO A 88 2.38 -11.81 14.00
CA PRO A 88 1.13 -12.59 13.93
C PRO A 88 0.06 -12.14 14.93
N HIS A 89 0.44 -11.77 16.16
CA HIS A 89 -0.50 -11.35 17.21
C HIS A 89 -1.25 -10.06 16.87
N GLN A 90 -0.76 -9.24 15.95
CA GLN A 90 -1.40 -8.01 15.50
C GLN A 90 -2.61 -8.25 14.59
N ALA A 91 -2.69 -9.43 13.96
CA ALA A 91 -3.74 -9.74 12.97
C ALA A 91 -5.15 -9.61 13.55
N LYS A 92 -5.39 -10.17 14.73
CA LYS A 92 -6.70 -10.13 15.37
C LYS A 92 -7.15 -8.72 15.72
N PRO A 93 -6.42 -7.92 16.54
CA PRO A 93 -6.86 -6.55 16.88
C PRO A 93 -6.99 -5.66 15.64
N VAL A 94 -6.11 -5.78 14.65
CA VAL A 94 -6.22 -5.03 13.40
C VAL A 94 -7.50 -5.39 12.65
N SER A 95 -7.89 -6.66 12.62
CA SER A 95 -9.10 -7.11 11.94
C SER A 95 -10.40 -6.55 12.53
N GLU A 96 -10.41 -6.13 13.78
CA GLU A 96 -11.58 -5.53 14.44
C GLU A 96 -11.85 -4.11 13.93
N VAL A 97 -10.81 -3.40 13.49
CA VAL A 97 -10.89 -2.01 13.01
C VAL A 97 -10.82 -1.92 11.48
N CYS A 98 -9.85 -2.62 10.88
CA CYS A 98 -9.51 -2.47 9.47
C CYS A 98 -10.24 -3.48 8.58
N ASP A 99 -10.50 -3.07 7.34
CA ASP A 99 -11.19 -3.88 6.33
C ASP A 99 -10.21 -4.69 5.49
N ILE A 100 -8.99 -4.16 5.33
CA ILE A 100 -7.90 -4.78 4.57
C ILE A 100 -6.66 -4.83 5.46
N ILE A 101 -6.04 -6.00 5.54
CA ILE A 101 -4.77 -6.22 6.24
C ILE A 101 -3.67 -6.35 5.20
N GLN A 102 -2.63 -5.54 5.31
CA GLN A 102 -1.48 -5.62 4.42
C GLN A 102 -0.36 -6.44 5.03
N ILE A 103 0.20 -7.34 4.22
CA ILE A 103 1.48 -7.99 4.50
C ILE A 103 2.58 -7.21 3.79
N PRO A 104 3.53 -6.61 4.53
CA PRO A 104 4.65 -5.88 3.96
C PRO A 104 5.52 -6.75 3.05
N ALA A 105 6.19 -6.13 2.08
CA ALA A 105 6.99 -6.84 1.08
C ALA A 105 8.06 -7.74 1.72
N PHE A 106 8.84 -7.23 2.66
CA PHE A 106 9.89 -8.02 3.33
C PHE A 106 9.35 -9.21 4.12
N LEU A 107 8.12 -9.11 4.64
CA LEU A 107 7.50 -10.12 5.49
C LEU A 107 6.59 -11.09 4.72
N CYS A 108 6.46 -10.93 3.42
CA CYS A 108 5.51 -11.68 2.59
C CYS A 108 5.79 -13.20 2.59
N ARG A 109 7.00 -13.64 2.93
CA ARG A 109 7.34 -15.07 3.05
C ARG A 109 7.14 -15.66 4.44
N GLN A 110 6.89 -14.84 5.47
CA GLN A 110 6.68 -15.29 6.85
C GLN A 110 5.35 -16.04 6.97
N THR A 111 5.42 -17.37 7.06
CA THR A 111 4.24 -18.24 6.98
C THR A 111 3.24 -17.93 8.08
N ASP A 112 3.70 -17.82 9.33
CA ASP A 112 2.81 -17.63 10.47
C ASP A 112 2.09 -16.28 10.39
N LEU A 113 2.81 -15.21 9.99
CA LEU A 113 2.22 -13.88 9.80
C LEU A 113 1.12 -13.91 8.72
N VAL A 114 1.41 -14.51 7.57
CA VAL A 114 0.46 -14.61 6.45
C VAL A 114 -0.77 -15.43 6.82
N VAL A 115 -0.57 -16.56 7.50
CA VAL A 115 -1.64 -17.48 7.92
C VAL A 115 -2.53 -16.83 8.98
N GLU A 116 -1.95 -16.17 10.00
CA GLU A 116 -2.74 -15.48 11.03
C GLU A 116 -3.53 -14.32 10.46
N ALA A 117 -2.94 -13.53 9.55
CA ALA A 117 -3.68 -12.51 8.81
C ALA A 117 -4.86 -13.12 8.03
N ALA A 118 -4.62 -14.20 7.31
CA ALA A 118 -5.64 -14.85 6.49
C ALA A 118 -6.79 -15.44 7.32
N LYS A 119 -6.50 -16.01 8.50
CA LYS A 119 -7.51 -16.56 9.43
C LYS A 119 -8.53 -15.52 9.90
N THR A 120 -8.20 -14.23 9.84
CA THR A 120 -9.16 -13.16 10.18
C THR A 120 -10.35 -13.07 9.23
N GLY A 121 -10.28 -13.66 8.04
CA GLY A 121 -11.30 -13.55 6.99
C GLY A 121 -11.33 -12.19 6.28
N LYS A 122 -10.49 -11.23 6.69
CA LYS A 122 -10.39 -9.92 6.03
C LYS A 122 -9.72 -10.03 4.66
N ILE A 123 -9.83 -8.98 3.87
CA ILE A 123 -9.08 -8.88 2.61
C ILE A 123 -7.59 -8.76 2.94
N ILE A 124 -6.76 -9.57 2.29
CA ILE A 124 -5.31 -9.56 2.48
C ILE A 124 -4.64 -8.91 1.27
N ASN A 125 -3.97 -7.77 1.49
CA ASN A 125 -3.14 -7.13 0.48
C ASN A 125 -1.70 -7.63 0.61
N LEU A 126 -1.27 -8.45 -0.35
CA LEU A 126 0.08 -9.01 -0.40
C LEU A 126 1.00 -8.11 -1.22
N LYS A 127 1.93 -7.41 -0.57
CA LYS A 127 3.00 -6.67 -1.27
C LYS A 127 4.02 -7.65 -1.83
N LYS A 128 4.16 -7.71 -3.17
CA LYS A 128 5.18 -8.57 -3.79
C LYS A 128 6.58 -8.13 -3.34
N PRO A 129 7.37 -9.01 -2.73
CA PRO A 129 8.74 -8.67 -2.36
C PRO A 129 9.60 -8.28 -3.56
N GLN A 130 10.57 -7.40 -3.32
CA GLN A 130 11.49 -6.92 -4.36
C GLN A 130 12.39 -8.02 -4.92
N PHE A 131 12.62 -9.07 -4.14
CA PHE A 131 13.45 -10.23 -4.49
C PHE A 131 12.66 -11.41 -5.09
N MET A 132 11.33 -11.27 -5.19
CA MET A 132 10.44 -12.35 -5.63
C MET A 132 9.95 -12.10 -7.05
N SER A 133 9.92 -13.14 -7.89
CA SER A 133 9.28 -13.06 -9.19
C SER A 133 7.75 -12.96 -9.08
N ALA A 134 7.10 -12.53 -10.17
CA ALA A 134 5.64 -12.41 -10.21
C ALA A 134 4.92 -13.75 -10.01
N LYS A 135 5.52 -14.88 -10.41
CA LYS A 135 4.92 -16.23 -10.20
C LYS A 135 5.09 -16.74 -8.79
N GLU A 136 6.18 -16.40 -8.11
CA GLU A 136 6.44 -16.88 -6.75
C GLU A 136 5.42 -16.36 -5.73
N ILE A 137 4.79 -15.19 -5.97
CA ILE A 137 3.75 -14.66 -5.07
C ILE A 137 2.56 -15.63 -4.93
N PHE A 138 2.33 -16.49 -5.93
CA PHE A 138 1.26 -17.50 -5.89
C PHE A 138 1.44 -18.52 -4.76
N HIS A 139 2.67 -18.76 -4.31
CA HIS A 139 2.90 -19.59 -3.12
C HIS A 139 2.36 -18.92 -1.85
N VAL A 140 2.42 -17.59 -1.78
CA VAL A 140 1.86 -16.83 -0.66
C VAL A 140 0.32 -16.83 -0.73
N VAL A 141 -0.24 -16.69 -1.94
CA VAL A 141 -1.69 -16.84 -2.17
C VAL A 141 -2.18 -18.19 -1.64
N LYS A 142 -1.47 -19.29 -1.97
CA LYS A 142 -1.82 -20.62 -1.49
C LYS A 142 -1.80 -20.75 0.03
N LYS A 143 -0.91 -20.04 0.73
CA LYS A 143 -0.92 -19.99 2.21
C LYS A 143 -2.21 -19.38 2.75
N CYS A 144 -2.68 -18.28 2.16
CA CYS A 144 -3.96 -17.69 2.55
C CYS A 144 -5.15 -18.63 2.24
N GLU A 145 -5.14 -19.23 1.05
CA GLU A 145 -6.21 -20.15 0.61
C GLU A 145 -6.25 -21.43 1.42
N SER A 146 -5.12 -21.92 1.94
CA SER A 146 -5.06 -23.15 2.78
C SER A 146 -5.83 -23.02 4.09
N VAL A 147 -6.09 -21.79 4.55
CA VAL A 147 -6.94 -21.52 5.73
C VAL A 147 -8.33 -20.97 5.35
N GLY A 148 -8.73 -21.12 4.09
CA GLY A 148 -10.06 -20.79 3.59
C GLY A 148 -10.22 -19.33 3.11
N ASN A 149 -9.21 -18.47 3.21
CA ASN A 149 -9.33 -17.07 2.78
C ASN A 149 -8.96 -16.90 1.32
N LYS A 150 -9.96 -16.55 0.50
CA LYS A 150 -9.82 -16.26 -0.94
C LYS A 150 -9.83 -14.77 -1.28
N ASN A 151 -10.05 -13.90 -0.27
CA ASN A 151 -10.10 -12.45 -0.43
C ASN A 151 -8.70 -11.86 -0.43
N ILE A 152 -8.01 -11.96 -1.56
CA ILE A 152 -6.60 -11.61 -1.69
C ILE A 152 -6.41 -10.59 -2.80
N ILE A 153 -5.56 -9.61 -2.56
CA ILE A 153 -5.10 -8.60 -3.50
C ILE A 153 -3.59 -8.77 -3.64
N LEU A 154 -3.08 -8.71 -4.86
CA LEU A 154 -1.65 -8.71 -5.16
C LEU A 154 -1.19 -7.31 -5.49
N CYS A 155 -0.09 -6.86 -4.89
CA CYS A 155 0.43 -5.51 -5.10
C CYS A 155 1.88 -5.56 -5.60
N GLU A 156 2.08 -5.18 -6.87
CA GLU A 156 3.41 -5.00 -7.47
C GLU A 156 4.07 -3.74 -6.89
N ARG A 157 5.39 -3.78 -6.68
CA ARG A 157 6.16 -2.63 -6.17
C ARG A 157 7.61 -2.60 -6.65
N GLY A 158 7.92 -3.30 -7.73
CA GLY A 158 9.25 -3.39 -8.34
C GLY A 158 10.13 -4.49 -7.77
N ASN A 159 11.22 -4.73 -8.48
CA ASN A 159 12.28 -5.67 -8.15
C ASN A 159 13.61 -4.94 -7.95
N ILE A 160 14.45 -5.47 -7.07
CA ILE A 160 15.82 -5.01 -6.83
C ILE A 160 16.81 -5.98 -7.45
N PHE A 161 17.89 -5.43 -8.03
CA PHE A 161 18.96 -6.21 -8.70
C PHE A 161 20.31 -6.01 -8.01
N GLY A 162 20.31 -5.71 -6.68
CA GLY A 162 21.51 -5.48 -5.89
C GLY A 162 22.11 -4.07 -6.01
N TYR A 163 21.53 -3.19 -6.84
CA TYR A 163 21.86 -1.77 -6.92
C TYR A 163 20.81 -0.93 -6.22
N ASN A 164 21.14 0.28 -5.81
CA ASN A 164 20.26 1.20 -5.11
C ASN A 164 19.11 1.73 -6.01
N ASN A 165 18.41 0.83 -6.66
CA ASN A 165 17.34 1.14 -7.59
C ASN A 165 16.30 0.01 -7.64
N LEU A 166 15.07 0.35 -8.01
CA LEU A 166 14.00 -0.60 -8.27
C LEU A 166 13.55 -0.50 -9.73
N VAL A 167 13.18 -1.65 -10.31
CA VAL A 167 12.67 -1.76 -11.68
C VAL A 167 11.32 -2.46 -11.65
N VAL A 168 10.35 -1.89 -12.34
CA VAL A 168 9.04 -2.49 -12.55
C VAL A 168 9.02 -3.15 -13.93
N ASP A 169 8.89 -4.47 -13.94
CA ASP A 169 8.62 -5.20 -15.17
C ASP A 169 7.11 -5.14 -15.44
N ILE A 170 6.74 -4.52 -16.55
CA ILE A 170 5.34 -4.37 -16.98
C ILE A 170 4.65 -5.73 -17.20
N LEU A 171 5.38 -6.76 -17.59
CA LEU A 171 4.82 -8.10 -17.76
C LEU A 171 4.38 -8.73 -16.44
N ASN A 172 4.93 -8.30 -15.30
CA ASN A 172 4.52 -8.79 -13.99
C ASN A 172 3.02 -8.60 -13.73
N PHE A 173 2.42 -7.52 -14.24
CA PHE A 173 0.98 -7.28 -14.06
C PHE A 173 0.14 -8.37 -14.74
N GLN A 174 0.49 -8.78 -15.94
CA GLN A 174 -0.22 -9.84 -16.66
C GLN A 174 0.00 -11.20 -16.00
N ILE A 175 1.25 -11.51 -15.61
CA ILE A 175 1.58 -12.74 -14.90
C ILE A 175 0.80 -12.83 -13.58
N MET A 176 0.76 -11.76 -12.79
CA MET A 176 0.02 -11.75 -11.51
C MET A 176 -1.49 -11.94 -11.70
N LYS A 177 -2.06 -11.46 -12.82
CA LYS A 177 -3.48 -11.67 -13.15
C LYS A 177 -3.83 -13.14 -13.46
N GLU A 178 -2.86 -14.00 -13.79
CA GLU A 178 -3.09 -15.44 -13.95
C GLU A 178 -3.65 -16.07 -12.67
N SER A 179 -3.40 -15.48 -11.51
CA SER A 179 -3.99 -15.89 -10.23
C SER A 179 -5.48 -15.61 -10.10
N THR A 180 -6.08 -14.86 -11.02
CA THR A 180 -7.46 -14.33 -10.98
C THR A 180 -7.72 -13.34 -9.84
N LYS A 181 -6.70 -12.96 -9.08
CA LYS A 181 -6.81 -11.98 -7.99
C LYS A 181 -6.74 -10.55 -8.54
N PRO A 182 -7.36 -9.56 -7.86
CA PRO A 182 -7.13 -8.15 -8.16
C PRO A 182 -5.64 -7.81 -8.05
N VAL A 183 -5.13 -7.08 -9.04
CA VAL A 183 -3.73 -6.64 -9.06
C VAL A 183 -3.67 -5.13 -8.86
N PHE A 184 -2.89 -4.71 -7.89
CA PHE A 184 -2.59 -3.31 -7.58
C PHE A 184 -1.16 -2.97 -7.93
N PHE A 185 -0.92 -1.70 -8.15
CA PHE A 185 0.42 -1.17 -8.36
C PHE A 185 0.77 -0.12 -7.30
N ASP A 186 1.80 -0.39 -6.53
CA ASP A 186 2.40 0.55 -5.60
C ASP A 186 3.38 1.45 -6.33
N VAL A 187 2.90 2.58 -6.78
CA VAL A 187 3.70 3.54 -7.54
C VAL A 187 4.72 4.23 -6.63
N THR A 188 4.32 4.55 -5.40
CA THR A 188 5.18 5.24 -4.43
C THR A 188 6.45 4.46 -4.14
N HIS A 189 6.30 3.20 -3.71
CA HIS A 189 7.46 2.39 -3.32
C HIS A 189 8.25 1.83 -4.51
N SER A 190 7.69 1.80 -5.71
CA SER A 190 8.43 1.46 -6.93
C SER A 190 9.46 2.52 -7.32
N LEU A 191 9.31 3.74 -6.79
CA LEU A 191 10.22 4.86 -7.03
C LEU A 191 11.29 5.03 -5.96
N GLN A 192 11.31 4.17 -4.93
CA GLN A 192 12.33 4.19 -3.90
C GLN A 192 13.72 3.91 -4.46
N GLN A 193 14.71 4.53 -3.86
CA GLN A 193 16.14 4.26 -4.05
C GLN A 193 16.75 3.81 -2.72
N PRO A 194 16.67 2.51 -2.40
CA PRO A 194 17.10 1.99 -1.11
C PRO A 194 18.59 2.24 -0.88
N GLY A 195 18.96 2.69 0.34
CA GLY A 195 20.37 2.87 0.74
C GLY A 195 21.11 4.04 0.06
N THR A 196 20.39 4.99 -0.56
CA THR A 196 21.03 6.17 -1.17
C THR A 196 21.22 7.33 -0.19
N LEU A 197 20.50 7.34 0.93
CA LEU A 197 20.63 8.33 1.98
C LEU A 197 20.96 7.66 3.32
N GLU A 198 21.74 8.34 4.16
CA GLU A 198 22.23 7.79 5.45
C GLU A 198 21.11 7.39 6.42
N LYS A 199 20.04 8.20 6.49
CA LYS A 199 18.96 8.03 7.49
C LYS A 199 17.60 7.71 6.88
N SER A 200 17.48 7.71 5.56
CA SER A 200 16.21 7.47 4.86
C SER A 200 16.44 6.82 3.49
N THR A 201 15.37 6.36 2.89
CA THR A 201 15.36 5.90 1.50
C THR A 201 15.26 7.13 0.57
N GLY A 202 16.11 7.22 -0.44
CA GLY A 202 15.95 8.17 -1.53
C GLY A 202 14.77 7.80 -2.43
N GLY A 203 14.42 8.67 -3.36
CA GLY A 203 13.30 8.43 -4.26
C GLY A 203 13.31 9.29 -5.51
N ARG A 204 12.45 8.90 -6.46
CA ARG A 204 12.26 9.55 -7.77
C ARG A 204 10.79 9.94 -7.92
N GLY A 205 10.24 10.63 -6.90
CA GLY A 205 8.82 11.00 -6.83
C GLY A 205 8.30 11.81 -8.01
N GLU A 206 9.19 12.48 -8.75
CA GLU A 206 8.87 13.22 -9.98
C GLU A 206 8.32 12.32 -11.10
N TYR A 207 8.57 11.01 -11.08
CA TYR A 207 8.09 10.07 -12.11
C TYR A 207 6.82 9.31 -11.70
N VAL A 208 6.16 9.70 -10.62
CA VAL A 208 4.96 9.01 -10.11
C VAL A 208 3.83 8.96 -11.16
N LEU A 209 3.65 10.03 -11.92
CA LEU A 209 2.59 10.11 -12.92
C LEU A 209 2.84 9.15 -14.09
N GLU A 210 4.07 9.11 -14.59
CA GLU A 210 4.46 8.24 -15.71
C GLU A 210 4.28 6.77 -15.34
N LEU A 211 4.73 6.38 -14.15
CA LEU A 211 4.54 5.02 -13.65
C LEU A 211 3.06 4.68 -13.41
N ALA A 212 2.30 5.60 -12.83
CA ALA A 212 0.86 5.39 -12.62
C ALA A 212 0.13 5.15 -13.95
N LYS A 213 0.41 5.96 -14.98
CA LYS A 213 -0.16 5.78 -16.33
C LYS A 213 0.21 4.42 -16.92
N ALA A 214 1.49 4.03 -16.83
CA ALA A 214 1.97 2.75 -17.31
C ALA A 214 1.26 1.57 -16.61
N GLY A 215 1.08 1.64 -15.29
CA GLY A 215 0.35 0.63 -14.54
C GLY A 215 -1.13 0.55 -14.92
N ILE A 216 -1.80 1.69 -15.02
CA ILE A 216 -3.24 1.76 -15.39
C ILE A 216 -3.47 1.17 -16.77
N SER A 217 -2.58 1.43 -17.75
CA SER A 217 -2.68 0.87 -19.10
C SER A 217 -2.68 -0.66 -19.14
N GLN A 218 -2.19 -1.30 -18.07
CA GLN A 218 -2.22 -2.76 -17.93
C GLN A 218 -3.59 -3.31 -17.48
N GLY A 219 -4.59 -2.46 -17.24
CA GLY A 219 -5.92 -2.89 -16.77
C GLY A 219 -5.85 -3.53 -15.37
N ILE A 220 -5.19 -2.87 -14.43
CA ILE A 220 -5.09 -3.29 -13.03
C ILE A 220 -6.29 -2.83 -12.22
N ALA A 221 -6.51 -3.45 -11.06
CA ALA A 221 -7.63 -3.14 -10.16
C ALA A 221 -7.45 -1.79 -9.44
N GLY A 222 -6.22 -1.35 -9.22
CA GLY A 222 -5.99 -0.10 -8.50
C GLY A 222 -4.54 0.30 -8.35
N LEU A 223 -4.36 1.48 -7.77
CA LEU A 223 -3.06 2.05 -7.39
C LEU A 223 -2.95 2.11 -5.86
N PHE A 224 -1.72 1.99 -5.39
CA PHE A 224 -1.34 2.26 -4.02
C PHE A 224 -0.47 3.53 -4.00
N LEU A 225 -0.90 4.55 -3.25
CA LEU A 225 -0.27 5.87 -3.22
C LEU A 225 -0.12 6.35 -1.78
N GLU A 226 1.10 6.62 -1.34
CA GLU A 226 1.36 7.29 -0.07
C GLU A 226 1.59 8.78 -0.30
N THR A 227 0.90 9.59 0.46
CA THR A 227 0.80 11.04 0.26
C THR A 227 1.17 11.78 1.53
N HIS A 228 1.81 12.92 1.38
CA HIS A 228 2.00 13.87 2.46
C HIS A 228 1.71 15.29 1.95
N PRO A 229 1.05 16.18 2.74
CA PRO A 229 0.79 17.56 2.32
C PRO A 229 2.06 18.32 1.96
N ASP A 230 3.13 18.09 2.70
CA ASP A 230 4.47 18.60 2.47
C ASP A 230 5.48 17.44 2.55
N PRO A 231 5.80 16.77 1.41
CA PRO A 231 6.72 15.63 1.42
C PRO A 231 8.09 15.90 2.04
N SER A 232 8.55 17.15 2.05
CA SER A 232 9.83 17.53 2.66
C SER A 232 9.83 17.42 4.19
N LYS A 233 8.65 17.42 4.82
CA LYS A 233 8.46 17.30 6.27
C LYS A 233 8.03 15.91 6.72
N ALA A 234 7.77 14.99 5.77
CA ALA A 234 7.34 13.65 6.10
C ALA A 234 8.39 12.91 6.94
N LEU A 235 7.95 12.30 8.03
CA LEU A 235 8.82 11.56 8.95
C LEU A 235 9.27 10.20 8.41
N CYS A 236 8.64 9.74 7.30
CA CYS A 236 8.99 8.50 6.61
C CYS A 236 8.79 8.65 5.10
N ASP A 237 9.77 8.17 4.31
CA ASP A 237 9.75 8.06 2.84
C ASP A 237 9.35 9.34 2.08
N GLY A 238 9.65 10.51 2.64
CA GLY A 238 9.34 11.81 2.02
C GLY A 238 9.74 11.92 0.54
N PRO A 239 10.95 11.50 0.13
CA PRO A 239 11.38 11.56 -1.29
C PRO A 239 10.52 10.78 -2.28
N CYS A 240 9.69 9.84 -1.80
CA CYS A 240 8.76 9.07 -2.62
C CYS A 240 7.30 9.45 -2.39
N ALA A 241 7.00 10.23 -1.34
CA ALA A 241 5.63 10.61 -1.02
C ALA A 241 5.04 11.48 -2.13
N VAL A 242 3.79 11.19 -2.48
CA VAL A 242 3.04 11.92 -3.50
C VAL A 242 2.49 13.21 -2.89
N SER A 243 2.70 14.35 -3.54
CA SER A 243 2.07 15.59 -3.13
C SER A 243 0.59 15.65 -3.56
N TYR A 244 -0.19 16.55 -2.95
CA TYR A 244 -1.59 16.76 -3.34
C TYR A 244 -1.76 17.22 -4.80
N THR A 245 -0.75 17.88 -5.37
CA THR A 245 -0.75 18.31 -6.76
C THR A 245 -0.92 17.11 -7.71
N HIS A 246 -0.27 15.99 -7.41
CA HIS A 246 -0.37 14.78 -8.21
C HIS A 246 -1.74 14.07 -8.06
N LEU A 247 -2.43 14.22 -6.92
CA LEU A 247 -3.76 13.65 -6.73
C LEU A 247 -4.85 14.33 -7.59
N THR A 248 -4.59 15.54 -8.04
CA THR A 248 -5.55 16.34 -8.84
C THR A 248 -5.33 16.22 -10.34
N LEU A 249 -4.31 15.50 -10.78
CA LEU A 249 -4.03 15.34 -12.22
C LEU A 249 -5.13 14.52 -12.89
N PRO A 250 -5.56 14.92 -14.10
CA PRO A 250 -6.66 14.27 -14.77
C PRO A 250 -6.30 12.82 -15.10
N THR A 251 -7.01 11.88 -14.52
CA THR A 251 -7.12 10.50 -15.00
C THR A 251 -8.01 10.53 -16.26
N THR A 252 -7.61 11.23 -17.28
CA THR A 252 -8.31 11.16 -18.57
C THR A 252 -7.97 9.79 -19.16
N PRO A 253 -8.96 8.92 -19.41
CA PRO A 253 -8.68 7.74 -20.19
C PRO A 253 -8.26 8.23 -21.57
N TYR A 254 -7.02 7.96 -21.96
CA TYR A 254 -6.68 8.03 -23.37
C TYR A 254 -7.44 6.88 -24.05
N VAL A 255 -8.42 7.26 -24.86
CA VAL A 255 -9.07 6.39 -25.82
C VAL A 255 -8.04 5.90 -26.82
#